data_6a2b39eeacb285c241f76705ad7776f9
#
_entry.id   6a2b39eeacb285c241f76705ad7776f9
#
_cell.length_a   1.000
_cell.length_b   1.000
_cell.length_c   1.000
_cell.angle_alpha   90.00
_cell.angle_beta   90.00
_cell.angle_gamma   90.00
#
_symmetry.space_group_name_H-M   'P 1'
#
loop_
_entity.id
_entity.type
_entity.pdbx_description
1 polymer ?
#
loop_
_entity_poly.entity_id
_entity_poly.type
_entity_poly.pdbx_seq_one_letter_code
_entity_poly.pdbx_strand_id
1 'polypeptide(L)'
;MTQQRLATVTAEATATNGSYPHRADWGIPFVSEALYWEKYYDTTLGNYEWNNGQLEELPLSDYAKFRMYLWFLNLLQDYLYVHPQARIIGLELGFRLTLPTKVTVRKPDLGVVLDTNSVPLHDYDRTYHGIFDICLESISDSSQTEVDRDAIIKREEYAAAGVQEYYLLDERGIETQFYQLVRRGVYEPLPRANGIVRSQVLPDFQFRVADLYEKPTPVQMIQDPVYSGFVSPLYRAERQRAEQERQRAEDAEARSEQERQRAEQYAALLRAAGLLQETTA
;
A
#
# COMPACT_ATOMS: atom_id res chain seq x y z
N MET A 1 6.95 8.91 -37.24
CA MET A 1 5.59 9.08 -37.79
C MET A 1 4.66 8.35 -36.85
N THR A 2 4.05 9.05 -35.88
CA THR A 2 2.76 8.74 -35.27
C THR A 2 2.47 9.79 -34.18
N GLN A 3 2.41 11.04 -34.60
CA GLN A 3 1.72 12.10 -33.88
C GLN A 3 0.43 12.35 -34.65
N GLN A 4 -0.68 11.85 -34.17
CA GLN A 4 -2.03 12.32 -34.51
C GLN A 4 -3.08 11.31 -34.02
N ARG A 5 -3.53 11.47 -32.79
CA ARG A 5 -4.89 11.12 -32.32
C ARG A 5 -5.13 11.65 -30.89
N LEU A 6 -4.99 12.96 -30.76
CA LEU A 6 -5.54 13.70 -29.61
C LEU A 6 -6.35 14.85 -30.19
N ALA A 7 -7.42 14.54 -30.85
CA ALA A 7 -8.38 15.55 -31.28
C ALA A 7 -9.79 14.98 -31.15
N THR A 8 -10.61 15.78 -30.55
CA THR A 8 -12.07 15.74 -30.51
C THR A 8 -12.70 14.83 -29.46
N VAL A 9 -12.64 15.26 -28.19
CA VAL A 9 -13.79 15.12 -27.29
C VAL A 9 -14.36 16.53 -27.09
N THR A 10 -15.31 16.90 -27.91
CA THR A 10 -16.11 18.09 -27.71
C THR A 10 -17.02 17.88 -26.52
N ALA A 11 -16.69 18.52 -25.40
CA ALA A 11 -17.53 18.55 -24.22
C ALA A 11 -18.70 19.49 -24.46
N GLU A 12 -19.91 18.99 -24.68
CA GLU A 12 -21.14 19.74 -24.47
C GLU A 12 -21.36 19.89 -22.95
N ALA A 13 -20.93 21.03 -22.42
CA ALA A 13 -21.20 21.44 -21.06
C ALA A 13 -22.52 22.24 -21.05
N THR A 14 -23.60 21.64 -20.55
CA THR A 14 -24.78 22.39 -20.12
C THR A 14 -24.46 23.08 -18.79
N ALA A 15 -24.25 24.38 -18.86
CA ALA A 15 -23.97 25.25 -17.73
C ALA A 15 -25.21 25.42 -16.84
N THR A 16 -25.10 25.05 -15.55
CA THR A 16 -25.92 25.63 -14.49
C THR A 16 -25.09 26.67 -13.74
N ASN A 17 -25.65 27.88 -13.63
CA ASN A 17 -25.04 29.08 -13.10
C ASN A 17 -24.42 28.92 -11.70
N GLY A 18 -23.10 28.94 -11.64
CA GLY A 18 -22.30 29.28 -10.48
C GLY A 18 -20.99 29.85 -11.00
N SER A 19 -20.81 31.17 -10.86
CA SER A 19 -19.64 31.89 -11.37
C SER A 19 -18.36 31.44 -10.63
N TYR A 20 -17.56 30.58 -11.28
CA TYR A 20 -16.19 30.30 -10.88
C TYR A 20 -15.22 31.10 -11.76
N PRO A 21 -14.13 31.63 -11.21
CA PRO A 21 -13.16 32.39 -11.98
C PRO A 21 -12.49 31.50 -13.03
N HIS A 22 -12.62 31.87 -14.30
CA HIS A 22 -11.88 31.27 -15.41
C HIS A 22 -10.37 31.49 -15.19
N ARG A 23 -9.60 30.41 -15.05
CA ARG A 23 -8.16 30.43 -15.27
C ARG A 23 -7.86 29.81 -16.63
N ALA A 24 -7.75 30.69 -17.64
CA ALA A 24 -7.65 30.34 -19.06
C ALA A 24 -6.21 30.03 -19.53
N ASP A 25 -5.26 29.63 -18.68
CA ASP A 25 -3.85 29.64 -19.08
C ASP A 25 -3.17 28.27 -19.27
N TRP A 26 -3.86 27.13 -19.08
CA TRP A 26 -3.17 25.83 -19.18
C TRP A 26 -3.78 24.81 -20.14
N GLY A 27 -4.77 25.18 -20.94
CA GLY A 27 -5.33 24.28 -21.96
C GLY A 27 -5.98 22.97 -21.47
N ILE A 28 -6.05 22.74 -20.16
CA ILE A 28 -6.71 21.58 -19.57
C ILE A 28 -8.17 21.96 -19.32
N PRO A 29 -9.15 21.23 -19.90
CA PRO A 29 -10.56 21.56 -19.69
C PRO A 29 -10.93 21.39 -18.23
N PHE A 30 -11.78 22.30 -17.71
CA PHE A 30 -12.39 22.15 -16.40
C PHE A 30 -13.26 20.88 -16.37
N VAL A 31 -13.00 20.02 -15.40
CA VAL A 31 -13.73 18.77 -15.19
C VAL A 31 -14.56 18.89 -13.93
N SER A 32 -15.89 18.78 -14.03
CA SER A 32 -16.74 18.74 -12.84
C SER A 32 -16.44 17.48 -12.00
N GLU A 33 -16.72 17.53 -10.69
CA GLU A 33 -16.55 16.37 -9.81
C GLU A 33 -17.36 15.15 -10.30
N ALA A 34 -18.60 15.37 -10.76
CA ALA A 34 -19.43 14.30 -11.30
C ALA A 34 -18.81 13.64 -12.53
N LEU A 35 -18.25 14.45 -13.46
CA LEU A 35 -17.57 13.94 -14.64
C LEU A 35 -16.27 13.21 -14.30
N TYR A 36 -15.56 13.66 -13.25
CA TYR A 36 -14.38 12.96 -12.76
C TYR A 36 -14.74 11.55 -12.29
N TRP A 37 -15.73 11.41 -11.42
CA TRP A 37 -16.17 10.10 -10.92
C TRP A 37 -16.69 9.18 -12.03
N GLU A 38 -17.38 9.75 -13.04
CA GLU A 38 -17.94 8.98 -14.17
C GLU A 38 -16.86 8.48 -15.15
N LYS A 39 -15.85 9.34 -15.46
CA LYS A 39 -14.97 9.08 -16.61
C LYS A 39 -13.49 8.98 -16.29
N TYR A 40 -13.01 9.55 -15.19
CA TYR A 40 -11.58 9.71 -14.94
C TYR A 40 -11.09 8.98 -13.69
N TYR A 41 -11.97 8.66 -12.76
CA TYR A 41 -11.56 8.00 -11.53
C TYR A 41 -11.06 6.57 -11.76
N ASP A 42 -11.79 5.79 -12.57
CA ASP A 42 -11.50 4.39 -12.89
C ASP A 42 -11.41 4.25 -14.42
N THR A 43 -10.35 4.81 -14.99
CA THR A 43 -10.15 4.83 -16.45
C THR A 43 -8.86 4.13 -16.84
N THR A 44 -8.86 3.49 -18.01
CA THR A 44 -7.65 2.89 -18.61
C THR A 44 -6.78 3.90 -19.36
N LEU A 45 -7.21 5.16 -19.46
CA LEU A 45 -6.50 6.19 -20.21
C LEU A 45 -5.40 6.89 -19.44
N GLY A 46 -5.34 6.71 -18.11
CA GLY A 46 -4.35 7.30 -17.23
C GLY A 46 -4.80 7.22 -15.78
N ASN A 47 -3.92 7.56 -14.85
CA ASN A 47 -4.24 7.64 -13.43
C ASN A 47 -4.30 9.11 -13.02
N TYR A 48 -5.48 9.56 -12.59
CA TYR A 48 -5.75 10.97 -12.30
C TYR A 48 -6.26 11.17 -10.88
N GLU A 49 -5.78 12.22 -10.25
CA GLU A 49 -6.42 12.89 -9.13
C GLU A 49 -7.27 14.05 -9.62
N TRP A 50 -8.19 14.52 -8.80
CA TRP A 50 -9.03 15.68 -9.12
C TRP A 50 -8.88 16.77 -8.06
N ASN A 51 -8.48 17.95 -8.50
CA ASN A 51 -8.24 19.10 -7.65
C ASN A 51 -9.13 20.26 -8.05
N ASN A 52 -10.34 20.31 -7.49
CA ASN A 52 -11.31 21.39 -7.67
C ASN A 52 -11.49 21.83 -9.14
N GLY A 53 -11.73 20.87 -10.02
CA GLY A 53 -11.96 21.11 -11.44
C GLY A 53 -10.76 20.84 -12.34
N GLN A 54 -9.60 20.54 -11.80
CA GLN A 54 -8.39 20.19 -12.54
C GLN A 54 -8.08 18.71 -12.39
N LEU A 55 -7.73 18.05 -13.49
CA LEU A 55 -7.14 16.72 -13.47
C LEU A 55 -5.64 16.85 -13.26
N GLU A 56 -5.12 16.09 -12.30
CA GLU A 56 -3.69 15.97 -12.03
C GLU A 56 -3.28 14.54 -12.34
N GLU A 57 -2.47 14.34 -13.37
CA GLU A 57 -1.97 13.03 -13.74
C GLU A 57 -0.89 12.60 -12.74
N LEU A 58 -0.95 11.33 -12.33
CA LEU A 58 0.05 10.76 -11.44
C LEU A 58 1.26 10.30 -12.26
N PRO A 59 2.48 10.67 -11.84
CA PRO A 59 3.70 10.34 -12.58
C PRO A 59 4.03 8.85 -12.47
N LEU A 60 4.82 8.38 -13.44
CA LEU A 60 5.38 7.03 -13.37
C LEU A 60 6.46 6.96 -12.29
N SER A 61 6.53 5.82 -11.61
CA SER A 61 7.56 5.55 -10.60
C SER A 61 8.82 5.00 -11.27
N ASP A 62 10.02 5.40 -10.77
CA ASP A 62 11.27 4.74 -11.07
C ASP A 62 11.55 3.56 -10.13
N TYR A 63 12.58 2.77 -10.44
CA TYR A 63 12.90 1.55 -9.69
C TYR A 63 13.44 1.83 -8.28
N ALA A 64 14.19 2.90 -8.06
CA ALA A 64 14.76 3.23 -6.75
C ALA A 64 13.65 3.68 -5.77
N LYS A 65 12.77 4.56 -6.25
CA LYS A 65 11.54 4.97 -5.54
C LYS A 65 10.67 3.75 -5.19
N PHE A 66 10.41 2.88 -6.17
CA PHE A 66 9.65 1.65 -5.95
C PHE A 66 10.27 0.75 -4.87
N ARG A 67 11.59 0.59 -4.85
CA ARG A 67 12.27 -0.22 -3.83
C ARG A 67 12.14 0.35 -2.42
N MET A 68 12.20 1.67 -2.25
CA MET A 68 12.00 2.33 -0.97
C MET A 68 10.56 2.14 -0.47
N TYR A 69 9.59 2.39 -1.35
CA TYR A 69 8.18 2.16 -1.09
C TYR A 69 7.90 0.70 -0.68
N LEU A 70 8.41 -0.26 -1.47
CA LEU A 70 8.22 -1.69 -1.20
C LEU A 70 8.81 -2.12 0.13
N TRP A 71 10.00 -1.63 0.48
CA TRP A 71 10.61 -1.92 1.78
C TRP A 71 9.74 -1.39 2.93
N PHE A 72 9.25 -0.15 2.83
CA PHE A 72 8.38 0.43 3.83
C PHE A 72 7.04 -0.30 3.94
N LEU A 73 6.43 -0.65 2.81
CA LEU A 73 5.19 -1.43 2.76
C LEU A 73 5.37 -2.79 3.47
N ASN A 74 6.44 -3.51 3.17
CA ASN A 74 6.72 -4.81 3.82
C ASN A 74 6.90 -4.63 5.34
N LEU A 75 7.64 -3.62 5.77
CA LEU A 75 7.84 -3.31 7.19
C LEU A 75 6.50 -3.07 7.90
N LEU A 76 5.60 -2.30 7.28
CA LEU A 76 4.27 -2.02 7.81
C LEU A 76 3.38 -3.27 7.82
N GLN A 77 3.48 -4.13 6.79
CA GLN A 77 2.78 -5.42 6.77
C GLN A 77 3.26 -6.36 7.87
N ASP A 78 4.57 -6.46 8.10
CA ASP A 78 5.15 -7.27 9.18
C ASP A 78 4.64 -6.80 10.54
N TYR A 79 4.58 -5.48 10.75
CA TYR A 79 4.02 -4.91 11.96
C TYR A 79 2.52 -5.25 12.11
N LEU A 80 1.70 -5.04 11.10
CA LEU A 80 0.26 -5.30 11.15
C LEU A 80 -0.07 -6.79 11.23
N TYR A 81 0.81 -7.67 10.80
CA TYR A 81 0.67 -9.10 11.02
C TYR A 81 0.69 -9.46 12.52
N VAL A 82 1.53 -8.78 13.30
CA VAL A 82 1.65 -8.97 14.75
C VAL A 82 0.63 -8.16 15.52
N HIS A 83 0.28 -6.98 15.01
CA HIS A 83 -0.67 -6.02 15.58
C HIS A 83 -1.81 -5.73 14.60
N PRO A 84 -2.78 -6.66 14.42
CA PRO A 84 -3.85 -6.52 13.42
C PRO A 84 -4.90 -5.51 13.88
N GLN A 85 -4.63 -4.23 13.70
CA GLN A 85 -5.45 -3.11 14.17
C GLN A 85 -5.78 -2.09 13.07
N ALA A 86 -5.30 -2.34 11.84
CA ALA A 86 -5.50 -1.44 10.71
C ALA A 86 -5.44 -2.21 9.39
N ARG A 87 -5.91 -1.58 8.33
CA ARG A 87 -5.83 -2.05 6.96
C ARG A 87 -4.96 -1.12 6.14
N ILE A 88 -4.10 -1.70 5.30
CA ILE A 88 -3.29 -0.98 4.33
C ILE A 88 -4.07 -0.89 3.03
N ILE A 89 -4.09 0.30 2.47
CA ILE A 89 -4.65 0.59 1.17
C ILE A 89 -3.51 1.10 0.31
N GLY A 90 -3.33 0.52 -0.85
CA GLY A 90 -2.37 0.98 -1.84
C GLY A 90 -3.06 1.23 -3.16
N LEU A 91 -2.30 1.75 -4.10
CA LEU A 91 -2.60 1.81 -5.51
C LEU A 91 -4.03 2.25 -5.86
N GLU A 92 -4.19 3.54 -6.15
CA GLU A 92 -5.35 4.08 -6.87
C GLU A 92 -6.67 4.16 -6.09
N LEU A 93 -6.78 3.60 -4.88
CA LEU A 93 -7.96 3.77 -4.06
C LEU A 93 -7.94 5.16 -3.42
N GLY A 94 -8.68 6.07 -4.02
CA GLY A 94 -8.74 7.45 -3.60
C GLY A 94 -9.78 7.72 -2.53
N PHE A 95 -9.73 8.93 -1.98
CA PHE A 95 -10.70 9.46 -1.05
C PHE A 95 -11.01 10.93 -1.32
N ARG A 96 -12.23 11.33 -0.99
CA ARG A 96 -12.73 12.67 -1.21
C ARG A 96 -12.47 13.55 0.00
N LEU A 97 -11.77 14.66 -0.20
CA LEU A 97 -11.49 15.67 0.82
C LEU A 97 -12.42 16.87 0.66
N THR A 98 -13.19 17.18 1.69
CA THR A 98 -13.96 18.43 1.76
C THR A 98 -13.19 19.39 2.63
N LEU A 99 -12.51 20.34 1.98
CA LEU A 99 -11.66 21.35 2.61
C LEU A 99 -12.41 22.67 2.76
N PRO A 100 -11.96 23.59 3.61
CA PRO A 100 -12.65 24.87 3.80
C PRO A 100 -12.80 25.71 2.53
N THR A 101 -11.87 25.59 1.58
CA THR A 101 -11.81 26.43 0.37
C THR A 101 -12.08 25.67 -0.92
N LYS A 102 -12.06 24.33 -0.89
CA LYS A 102 -12.20 23.48 -2.08
C LYS A 102 -12.58 22.04 -1.76
N VAL A 103 -12.95 21.33 -2.78
CA VAL A 103 -13.09 19.86 -2.75
C VAL A 103 -12.01 19.25 -3.64
N THR A 104 -11.43 18.14 -3.20
CA THR A 104 -10.45 17.41 -4.00
C THR A 104 -10.60 15.90 -3.77
N VAL A 105 -10.16 15.10 -4.74
CA VAL A 105 -10.03 13.64 -4.62
C VAL A 105 -8.56 13.32 -4.77
N ARG A 106 -8.00 12.68 -3.76
CA ARG A 106 -6.59 12.27 -3.71
C ARG A 106 -6.46 10.76 -3.68
N LYS A 107 -5.37 10.26 -4.28
CA LYS A 107 -5.00 8.86 -4.33
C LYS A 107 -3.57 8.72 -3.78
N PRO A 108 -3.40 8.63 -2.46
CA PRO A 108 -2.06 8.46 -1.90
C PRO A 108 -1.43 7.14 -2.36
N ASP A 109 -0.11 7.10 -2.45
CA ASP A 109 0.62 5.88 -2.79
C ASP A 109 0.34 4.77 -1.76
N LEU A 110 0.11 5.14 -0.50
CA LEU A 110 -0.34 4.25 0.56
C LEU A 110 -1.22 4.99 1.56
N GLY A 111 -2.34 4.37 1.92
CA GLY A 111 -3.21 4.80 3.02
C GLY A 111 -3.27 3.74 4.11
N VAL A 112 -3.54 4.17 5.33
CA VAL A 112 -3.85 3.28 6.46
C VAL A 112 -5.19 3.70 7.05
N VAL A 113 -6.06 2.70 7.28
CA VAL A 113 -7.34 2.87 7.98
C VAL A 113 -7.30 2.00 9.23
N LEU A 114 -7.41 2.62 10.40
CA LEU A 114 -7.53 1.92 11.66
C LEU A 114 -8.87 1.19 11.75
N ASP A 115 -8.92 0.04 12.41
CA ASP A 115 -10.17 -0.66 12.71
C ASP A 115 -11.10 0.17 13.60
N THR A 116 -10.57 1.18 14.31
CA THR A 116 -11.30 2.16 15.11
C THR A 116 -11.74 3.39 14.32
N ASN A 117 -11.42 3.50 13.02
CA ASN A 117 -11.88 4.61 12.19
C ASN A 117 -13.41 4.62 12.13
N SER A 118 -14.01 5.81 12.19
CA SER A 118 -15.47 5.98 12.22
C SER A 118 -16.17 5.52 10.92
N VAL A 119 -15.43 5.46 9.82
CA VAL A 119 -15.93 4.97 8.54
C VAL A 119 -15.21 3.66 8.21
N PRO A 120 -15.91 2.51 8.23
CA PRO A 120 -15.30 1.22 7.92
C PRO A 120 -14.90 1.15 6.45
N LEU A 121 -13.81 0.43 6.18
CA LEU A 121 -13.41 0.05 4.83
C LEU A 121 -13.93 -1.36 4.53
N HIS A 122 -14.58 -1.54 3.38
CA HIS A 122 -15.10 -2.82 2.92
C HIS A 122 -14.27 -3.39 1.76
N ASP A 123 -14.27 -4.72 1.62
CA ASP A 123 -13.41 -5.43 0.65
C ASP A 123 -13.65 -5.06 -0.82
N TYR A 124 -14.85 -4.54 -1.14
CA TYR A 124 -15.22 -4.18 -2.51
C TYR A 124 -15.31 -2.66 -2.74
N ASP A 125 -14.86 -1.86 -1.76
CA ASP A 125 -14.82 -0.41 -1.93
C ASP A 125 -13.78 -0.05 -2.99
N ARG A 126 -14.21 0.71 -3.99
CA ARG A 126 -13.34 1.26 -5.03
C ARG A 126 -12.83 2.66 -4.69
N THR A 127 -13.41 3.29 -3.70
CA THR A 127 -13.02 4.57 -3.11
C THR A 127 -13.30 4.53 -1.62
N TYR A 128 -12.45 5.18 -0.82
CA TYR A 128 -12.70 5.25 0.61
C TYR A 128 -13.58 6.46 0.94
N HIS A 129 -14.67 6.22 1.65
CA HIS A 129 -15.66 7.26 2.00
C HIS A 129 -15.33 8.01 3.30
N GLY A 130 -14.27 7.59 4.01
CA GLY A 130 -13.75 8.25 5.20
C GLY A 130 -12.50 9.08 4.92
N ILE A 131 -11.78 9.38 6.00
CA ILE A 131 -10.45 9.99 5.95
C ILE A 131 -9.45 8.94 6.42
N PHE A 132 -8.38 8.74 5.67
CA PHE A 132 -7.30 7.85 6.08
C PHE A 132 -6.66 8.33 7.38
N ASP A 133 -6.25 7.40 8.24
CA ASP A 133 -5.56 7.73 9.48
C ASP A 133 -4.09 8.10 9.19
N ILE A 134 -3.47 7.41 8.23
CA ILE A 134 -2.13 7.74 7.71
C ILE A 134 -2.20 7.80 6.18
N CYS A 135 -1.53 8.80 5.59
CA CYS A 135 -1.23 8.86 4.17
C CYS A 135 0.27 8.87 3.95
N LEU A 136 0.74 8.18 2.92
CA LEU A 136 2.12 8.19 2.49
C LEU A 136 2.18 8.53 1.00
N GLU A 137 3.09 9.42 0.64
CA GLU A 137 3.46 9.74 -0.73
C GLU A 137 4.94 9.43 -0.94
N SER A 138 5.23 8.82 -2.06
CA SER A 138 6.58 8.56 -2.51
C SER A 138 6.91 9.57 -3.60
N ILE A 139 7.74 10.57 -3.26
CA ILE A 139 8.00 11.75 -4.09
C ILE A 139 8.49 11.38 -5.49
N SER A 140 7.82 11.92 -6.51
CA SER A 140 8.34 11.94 -7.87
C SER A 140 9.15 13.21 -8.10
N ASP A 141 10.32 13.08 -8.72
CA ASP A 141 11.21 14.19 -9.04
C ASP A 141 11.20 14.57 -10.52
N SER A 142 10.21 14.09 -11.28
CA SER A 142 10.09 14.38 -12.70
C SER A 142 9.89 15.89 -12.98
N SER A 143 9.31 16.63 -12.02
CA SER A 143 9.24 18.08 -12.05
C SER A 143 9.13 18.69 -10.65
N GLN A 144 9.53 19.96 -10.50
CA GLN A 144 9.33 20.70 -9.24
C GLN A 144 7.84 20.82 -8.87
N THR A 145 6.97 20.91 -9.85
CA THR A 145 5.51 20.97 -9.62
C THR A 145 4.98 19.70 -8.93
N GLU A 146 5.52 18.53 -9.26
CA GLU A 146 5.13 17.28 -8.62
C GLU A 146 5.67 17.19 -7.19
N VAL A 147 6.92 17.61 -6.98
CA VAL A 147 7.50 17.72 -5.64
C VAL A 147 6.67 18.65 -4.77
N ASP A 148 6.34 19.85 -5.26
CA ASP A 148 5.54 20.83 -4.52
C ASP A 148 4.12 20.33 -4.26
N ARG A 149 3.55 19.55 -5.18
CA ARG A 149 2.22 18.93 -4.99
C ARG A 149 2.21 18.04 -3.76
N ASP A 150 3.19 17.15 -3.62
CA ASP A 150 3.23 16.19 -2.51
C ASP A 150 3.78 16.86 -1.24
N ALA A 151 4.89 17.61 -1.33
CA ALA A 151 5.54 18.20 -0.16
C ALA A 151 4.80 19.38 0.45
N ILE A 152 3.99 20.11 -0.33
CA ILE A 152 3.30 21.34 0.11
C ILE A 152 1.78 21.17 0.01
N ILE A 153 1.25 20.95 -1.19
CA ILE A 153 -0.20 21.01 -1.45
C ILE A 153 -0.94 19.89 -0.73
N LYS A 154 -0.56 18.63 -0.95
CA LYS A 154 -1.21 17.49 -0.28
C LYS A 154 -0.99 17.52 1.22
N ARG A 155 0.19 17.94 1.70
CA ARG A 155 0.43 18.09 3.13
C ARG A 155 -0.59 19.04 3.79
N GLU A 156 -0.87 20.19 3.18
CA GLU A 156 -1.86 21.15 3.70
C GLU A 156 -3.29 20.58 3.60
N GLU A 157 -3.62 19.92 2.50
CA GLU A 157 -4.92 19.30 2.29
C GLU A 157 -5.19 18.17 3.30
N TYR A 158 -4.23 17.27 3.51
CA TYR A 158 -4.36 16.16 4.45
C TYR A 158 -4.45 16.67 5.90
N ALA A 159 -3.67 17.68 6.26
CA ALA A 159 -3.80 18.32 7.57
C ALA A 159 -5.20 18.92 7.78
N ALA A 160 -5.71 19.66 6.79
CA ALA A 160 -7.03 20.27 6.84
C ALA A 160 -8.18 19.24 6.86
N ALA A 161 -7.99 18.11 6.19
CA ALA A 161 -8.94 16.99 6.19
C ALA A 161 -8.97 16.24 7.51
N GLY A 162 -7.84 16.21 8.25
CA GLY A 162 -7.71 15.51 9.53
C GLY A 162 -6.99 14.15 9.44
N VAL A 163 -6.20 13.91 8.38
CA VAL A 163 -5.28 12.77 8.33
C VAL A 163 -4.29 12.90 9.49
N GLN A 164 -4.16 11.87 10.32
CA GLN A 164 -3.43 11.99 11.59
C GLN A 164 -1.91 12.00 11.40
N GLU A 165 -1.40 11.20 10.45
CA GLU A 165 0.01 11.21 10.09
C GLU A 165 0.19 11.28 8.57
N TYR A 166 1.21 12.01 8.14
CA TYR A 166 1.58 12.16 6.75
C TYR A 166 3.06 11.87 6.54
N TYR A 167 3.37 10.94 5.67
CA TYR A 167 4.73 10.45 5.41
C TYR A 167 5.14 10.77 3.98
N LEU A 168 6.32 11.35 3.84
CA LEU A 168 6.96 11.62 2.56
C LEU A 168 8.22 10.76 2.46
N LEU A 169 8.27 9.91 1.45
CA LEU A 169 9.45 9.13 1.09
C LEU A 169 10.09 9.74 -0.15
N ASP A 170 11.34 10.12 -0.05
CA ASP A 170 12.14 10.63 -1.17
C ASP A 170 13.47 9.87 -1.22
N GLU A 171 13.68 9.09 -2.27
CA GLU A 171 14.89 8.28 -2.46
C GLU A 171 16.17 9.14 -2.50
N ARG A 172 16.07 10.40 -2.87
CA ARG A 172 17.18 11.35 -2.87
C ARG A 172 17.53 11.88 -1.47
N GLY A 173 16.64 11.69 -0.50
CA GLY A 173 16.79 12.17 0.89
C GLY A 173 16.55 13.67 1.09
N ILE A 174 16.00 14.38 0.09
CA ILE A 174 15.78 15.83 0.16
C ILE A 174 14.48 16.14 0.91
N GLU A 175 13.38 15.50 0.51
CA GLU A 175 12.02 15.79 1.02
C GLU A 175 11.52 14.72 2.01
N THR A 176 12.34 13.72 2.37
CA THR A 176 11.93 12.69 3.33
C THR A 176 11.53 13.29 4.67
N GLN A 177 10.23 13.22 5.00
CA GLN A 177 9.68 13.81 6.19
C GLN A 177 8.46 13.05 6.69
N PHE A 178 8.24 13.10 8.01
CA PHE A 178 7.13 12.44 8.70
C PHE A 178 6.45 13.46 9.59
N TYR A 179 5.14 13.60 9.44
CA TYR A 179 4.34 14.60 10.13
C TYR A 179 3.27 13.95 11.00
N GLN A 180 2.98 14.57 12.13
CA GLN A 180 1.82 14.28 12.98
C GLN A 180 0.87 15.46 13.00
N LEU A 181 -0.42 15.20 13.06
CA LEU A 181 -1.44 16.22 13.19
C LEU A 181 -1.55 16.62 14.66
N VAL A 182 -1.14 17.83 15.00
CA VAL A 182 -1.26 18.37 16.39
C VAL A 182 -2.60 19.05 16.63
N ARG A 183 -3.18 19.58 15.57
CA ARG A 183 -4.55 20.08 15.48
C ARG A 183 -4.98 20.14 14.02
N ARG A 184 -6.29 20.12 13.78
CA ARG A 184 -6.80 20.17 12.40
C ARG A 184 -6.19 21.34 11.62
N GLY A 185 -5.64 21.03 10.45
CA GLY A 185 -4.93 21.96 9.59
C GLY A 185 -3.48 22.26 9.95
N VAL A 186 -2.92 21.61 10.99
CA VAL A 186 -1.53 21.86 11.42
C VAL A 186 -0.78 20.56 11.65
N TYR A 187 0.18 20.31 10.80
CA TYR A 187 1.18 19.27 10.99
C TYR A 187 2.43 19.81 11.69
N GLU A 188 3.01 18.99 12.55
CA GLU A 188 4.36 19.13 13.05
C GLU A 188 5.20 17.91 12.70
N PRO A 189 6.51 18.06 12.49
CA PRO A 189 7.37 16.89 12.27
C PRO A 189 7.30 15.91 13.45
N LEU A 190 7.19 14.62 13.16
CA LEU A 190 7.36 13.57 14.16
C LEU A 190 8.79 13.63 14.73
N PRO A 191 8.95 13.52 16.07
CA PRO A 191 10.27 13.49 16.70
C PRO A 191 11.13 12.33 16.17
N ARG A 192 12.40 12.60 15.90
CA ARG A 192 13.39 11.63 15.40
C ARG A 192 14.49 11.41 16.44
N ALA A 193 14.15 10.78 17.57
CA ALA A 193 15.15 10.45 18.58
C ALA A 193 16.12 9.40 18.05
N ASN A 194 17.40 9.74 17.93
CA ASN A 194 18.45 8.87 17.36
C ASN A 194 18.13 8.38 15.93
N GLY A 195 17.48 9.21 15.11
CA GLY A 195 17.09 8.85 13.75
C GLY A 195 15.90 7.89 13.65
N ILE A 196 15.25 7.58 14.76
CA ILE A 196 14.08 6.69 14.82
C ILE A 196 12.81 7.52 14.85
N VAL A 197 11.92 7.24 13.93
CA VAL A 197 10.53 7.74 13.88
C VAL A 197 9.64 6.73 14.60
N ARG A 198 8.70 7.24 15.40
CA ARG A 198 7.66 6.45 16.07
C ARG A 198 6.30 7.00 15.71
N SER A 199 5.45 6.14 15.18
CA SER A 199 4.06 6.49 14.89
C SER A 199 3.30 6.77 16.20
N GLN A 200 2.43 7.78 16.16
CA GLN A 200 1.47 8.04 17.23
C GLN A 200 0.11 7.37 16.93
N VAL A 201 -0.11 7.01 15.66
CA VAL A 201 -1.33 6.36 15.17
C VAL A 201 -1.24 4.84 15.32
N LEU A 202 -0.06 4.27 15.09
CA LEU A 202 0.21 2.84 15.20
C LEU A 202 1.15 2.58 16.40
N PRO A 203 0.63 2.23 17.58
CA PRO A 203 1.43 2.01 18.79
C PRO A 203 2.56 0.99 18.55
N ASP A 204 3.78 1.33 18.97
CA ASP A 204 4.99 0.52 18.79
C ASP A 204 5.49 0.35 17.33
N PHE A 205 4.80 0.93 16.35
CA PHE A 205 5.35 1.02 15.00
C PHE A 205 6.44 2.08 14.97
N GLN A 206 7.63 1.64 14.65
CA GLN A 206 8.81 2.50 14.58
C GLN A 206 9.77 2.03 13.50
N PHE A 207 10.57 2.96 12.99
CA PHE A 207 11.61 2.64 12.01
C PHE A 207 12.73 3.68 12.05
N ARG A 208 13.92 3.28 11.62
CA ARG A 208 15.06 4.16 11.48
C ARG A 208 15.04 4.80 10.10
N VAL A 209 15.20 6.13 10.02
CA VAL A 209 15.15 6.85 8.74
C VAL A 209 16.24 6.37 7.78
N ALA A 210 17.45 6.06 8.28
CA ALA A 210 18.53 5.52 7.46
C ALA A 210 18.16 4.20 6.75
N ASP A 211 17.32 3.38 7.40
CA ASP A 211 16.94 2.06 6.88
C ASP A 211 16.01 2.15 5.66
N LEU A 212 15.38 3.29 5.41
CA LEU A 212 14.68 3.56 4.15
C LEU A 212 15.62 3.49 2.94
N TYR A 213 16.87 3.88 3.13
CA TYR A 213 17.92 3.90 2.09
C TYR A 213 18.72 2.61 2.08
N GLU A 214 19.05 2.06 3.26
CA GLU A 214 19.82 0.84 3.44
C GLU A 214 18.99 -0.42 3.15
N LYS A 215 17.70 -0.39 3.45
CA LYS A 215 16.73 -1.46 3.22
C LYS A 215 17.19 -2.80 3.82
N PRO A 216 17.45 -2.85 5.15
CA PRO A 216 17.88 -4.07 5.79
C PRO A 216 16.86 -5.20 5.58
N THR A 217 17.40 -6.41 5.45
CA THR A 217 16.59 -7.62 5.30
C THR A 217 15.93 -8.02 6.63
N PRO A 218 14.83 -8.81 6.63
CA PRO A 218 14.22 -9.32 7.85
C PRO A 218 15.20 -10.02 8.76
N VAL A 219 16.17 -10.76 8.21
CA VAL A 219 17.22 -11.43 8.98
C VAL A 219 18.11 -10.46 9.76
N GLN A 220 18.43 -9.31 9.17
CA GLN A 220 19.19 -8.25 9.85
C GLN A 220 18.36 -7.55 10.92
N MET A 221 17.04 -7.43 10.71
CA MET A 221 16.11 -6.76 11.62
C MET A 221 15.69 -7.59 12.84
N ILE A 222 15.79 -8.93 12.80
CA ILE A 222 15.33 -9.82 13.88
C ILE A 222 15.94 -9.49 15.24
N GLN A 223 17.21 -9.10 15.30
CA GLN A 223 17.92 -8.78 16.54
C GLN A 223 18.04 -7.28 16.80
N ASP A 224 17.59 -6.45 15.85
CA ASP A 224 17.63 -4.99 16.00
C ASP A 224 16.50 -4.55 16.95
N PRO A 225 16.80 -3.85 18.06
CA PRO A 225 15.78 -3.37 19.01
C PRO A 225 14.68 -2.50 18.39
N VAL A 226 14.94 -1.86 17.24
CA VAL A 226 13.95 -1.06 16.53
C VAL A 226 12.84 -1.94 15.95
N TYR A 227 13.19 -3.14 15.46
CA TYR A 227 12.28 -4.00 14.69
C TYR A 227 11.92 -5.31 15.39
N SER A 228 12.73 -5.75 16.37
CA SER A 228 12.57 -7.06 16.99
C SER A 228 11.22 -7.29 17.67
N GLY A 229 10.50 -6.20 18.02
CA GLY A 229 9.16 -6.27 18.61
C GLY A 229 8.12 -6.91 17.70
N PHE A 230 8.23 -6.70 16.37
CA PHE A 230 7.27 -7.23 15.39
C PHE A 230 7.91 -8.15 14.33
N VAL A 231 9.14 -7.89 13.87
CA VAL A 231 9.80 -8.77 12.89
C VAL A 231 10.17 -10.12 13.50
N SER A 232 10.68 -10.13 14.73
CA SER A 232 11.11 -11.38 15.39
C SER A 232 9.96 -12.35 15.70
N PRO A 233 8.78 -11.93 16.19
CA PRO A 233 7.62 -12.80 16.34
C PRO A 233 7.15 -13.43 15.04
N LEU A 234 7.07 -12.65 13.95
CA LEU A 234 6.70 -13.14 12.63
C LEU A 234 7.66 -14.24 12.16
N TYR A 235 8.95 -13.98 12.18
CA TYR A 235 9.97 -14.95 11.77
C TYR A 235 9.91 -16.26 12.57
N ARG A 236 9.69 -16.18 13.89
CA ARG A 236 9.55 -17.38 14.73
C ARG A 236 8.29 -18.17 14.36
N ALA A 237 7.18 -17.50 14.10
CA ALA A 237 5.94 -18.13 13.70
C ALA A 237 6.07 -18.85 12.35
N GLU A 238 6.70 -18.23 11.37
CA GLU A 238 6.97 -18.84 10.07
C GLU A 238 7.90 -20.03 10.17
N ARG A 239 8.97 -19.92 10.94
CA ARG A 239 9.90 -21.04 11.18
C ARG A 239 9.21 -22.23 11.85
N GLN A 240 8.34 -21.99 12.82
CA GLN A 240 7.56 -23.04 13.46
C GLN A 240 6.60 -23.72 12.48
N ARG A 241 5.93 -22.95 11.61
CA ARG A 241 5.05 -23.50 10.57
C ARG A 241 5.82 -24.38 9.58
N ALA A 242 6.94 -23.88 9.07
CA ALA A 242 7.79 -24.63 8.15
C ALA A 242 8.29 -25.94 8.75
N GLU A 243 8.69 -25.95 10.02
CA GLU A 243 9.11 -27.15 10.74
C GLU A 243 7.97 -28.15 10.92
N GLN A 244 6.75 -27.68 11.25
CA GLN A 244 5.57 -28.52 11.35
C GLN A 244 5.17 -29.14 10.00
N GLU A 245 5.26 -28.36 8.91
CA GLU A 245 4.99 -28.88 7.57
C GLU A 245 6.00 -29.94 7.15
N ARG A 246 7.28 -29.72 7.42
CA ARG A 246 8.34 -30.70 7.17
C ARG A 246 8.07 -31.99 7.93
N GLN A 247 7.76 -31.91 9.22
CA GLN A 247 7.46 -33.08 10.03
C GLN A 247 6.23 -33.85 9.52
N ARG A 248 5.19 -33.13 9.10
CA ARG A 248 4.00 -33.77 8.51
C ARG A 248 4.33 -34.48 7.19
N ALA A 249 5.20 -33.92 6.36
CA ALA A 249 5.66 -34.57 5.13
C ALA A 249 6.46 -35.85 5.42
N GLU A 250 7.42 -35.78 6.36
CA GLU A 250 8.20 -36.91 6.79
C GLU A 250 7.33 -38.05 7.39
N ASP A 251 6.33 -37.71 8.19
CA ASP A 251 5.38 -38.67 8.77
C ASP A 251 4.46 -39.28 7.68
N ALA A 252 4.11 -38.54 6.63
CA ALA A 252 3.32 -39.05 5.53
C ALA A 252 4.14 -40.03 4.65
N GLU A 253 5.39 -39.69 4.37
CA GLU A 253 6.30 -40.57 3.65
C GLU A 253 6.55 -41.89 4.44
N ALA A 254 6.79 -41.79 5.74
CA ALA A 254 6.99 -42.98 6.58
C ALA A 254 5.76 -43.90 6.61
N ARG A 255 4.54 -43.29 6.65
CA ARG A 255 3.29 -44.07 6.56
C ARG A 255 3.12 -44.75 5.22
N SER A 256 3.36 -44.04 4.13
CA SER A 256 3.29 -44.59 2.77
C SER A 256 4.26 -45.75 2.58
N GLU A 257 5.50 -45.63 3.11
CA GLU A 257 6.50 -46.69 3.05
C GLU A 257 6.07 -47.93 3.87
N GLN A 258 5.51 -47.73 5.05
CA GLN A 258 4.96 -48.82 5.87
C GLN A 258 3.80 -49.54 5.17
N GLU A 259 2.90 -48.79 4.53
CA GLU A 259 1.79 -49.37 3.77
C GLU A 259 2.30 -50.18 2.58
N ARG A 260 3.31 -49.67 1.88
CA ARG A 260 3.96 -50.38 0.78
C ARG A 260 4.59 -51.71 1.25
N GLN A 261 5.36 -51.66 2.34
CA GLN A 261 5.99 -52.84 2.93
C GLN A 261 4.95 -53.90 3.37
N ARG A 262 3.85 -53.45 4.00
CA ARG A 262 2.73 -54.32 4.35
C ARG A 262 2.09 -54.92 3.14
N ALA A 263 1.82 -54.15 2.09
CA ALA A 263 1.26 -54.67 0.85
C ALA A 263 2.17 -55.70 0.19
N GLU A 264 3.50 -55.47 0.16
CA GLU A 264 4.48 -56.40 -0.35
C GLU A 264 4.51 -57.71 0.47
N GLN A 265 4.46 -57.61 1.83
CA GLN A 265 4.37 -58.78 2.71
C GLN A 265 3.08 -59.60 2.43
N TYR A 266 1.93 -58.91 2.35
CA TYR A 266 0.66 -59.59 1.99
C TYR A 266 0.71 -60.24 0.65
N ALA A 267 1.24 -59.58 -0.38
CA ALA A 267 1.42 -60.15 -1.70
C ALA A 267 2.33 -61.38 -1.71
N ALA A 268 3.42 -61.38 -0.91
CA ALA A 268 4.30 -62.51 -0.77
C ALA A 268 3.59 -63.70 -0.07
N LEU A 269 2.80 -63.48 0.95
CA LEU A 269 2.01 -64.51 1.64
C LEU A 269 0.94 -65.12 0.70
N LEU A 270 0.27 -64.31 -0.08
CA LEU A 270 -0.73 -64.78 -1.04
C LEU A 270 -0.11 -65.63 -2.17
N ARG A 271 1.10 -65.27 -2.66
CA ARG A 271 1.85 -66.05 -3.62
C ARG A 271 2.26 -67.44 -3.00
N ALA A 272 2.78 -67.42 -1.76
CA ALA A 272 3.15 -68.64 -1.05
C ALA A 272 1.96 -69.57 -0.80
N ALA A 273 0.75 -69.02 -0.62
CA ALA A 273 -0.48 -69.78 -0.44
C ALA A 273 -1.11 -70.24 -1.78
N GLY A 274 -0.52 -69.91 -2.95
CA GLY A 274 -1.04 -70.25 -4.25
C GLY A 274 -2.31 -69.50 -4.66
N LEU A 275 -2.60 -68.38 -3.98
CA LEU A 275 -3.77 -67.54 -4.17
C LEU A 275 -3.54 -66.36 -5.12
N LEU A 276 -2.30 -66.06 -5.48
CA LEU A 276 -1.92 -65.04 -6.46
C LEU A 276 -1.06 -65.71 -7.54
N GLN A 277 -1.49 -65.65 -8.78
CA GLN A 277 -0.70 -66.06 -9.95
C GLN A 277 0.22 -64.92 -10.37
N GLU A 278 1.47 -65.23 -10.76
CA GLU A 278 2.33 -64.25 -11.40
C GLU A 278 1.71 -63.86 -12.74
N THR A 279 1.34 -62.59 -12.88
CA THR A 279 0.97 -62.05 -14.18
C THR A 279 2.27 -61.89 -14.96
N THR A 280 2.61 -62.86 -15.80
CA THR A 280 3.65 -62.72 -16.83
C THR A 280 3.20 -61.65 -17.79
N ALA A 281 3.90 -60.49 -17.77
CA ALA A 281 3.78 -59.45 -18.79
C ALA A 281 4.52 -59.84 -20.06
#